data_98a829b4738d8ef9c1896819665074fa
#
_entry.id   98a829b4738d8ef9c1896819665074fa
#
_cell.length_a   1.000
_cell.length_b   1.000
_cell.length_c   1.000
_cell.angle_alpha   90.00
_cell.angle_beta   90.00
_cell.angle_gamma   90.00
#
_symmetry.space_group_name_H-M   'P 1'
#
loop_
_entity.id
_entity.type
_entity.pdbx_description
1 polymer ?
#
loop_
_entity_poly.entity_id
_entity_poly.type
_entity_poly.pdbx_seq_one_letter_code
_entity_poly.pdbx_strand_id
1 'polypeptide(L)'
;MSDTDNLKLRTARTLKWNVIDRVLSQVLYAVTGIVLARVLSQEDFGLVGATLIFQAFAALFVESGFSYALIQRKSPSQLDYSTVLWFNMGVAAIIYIILWFCAPLIAWCFQNDPRIIPLSRVIFLSFILNASAIVQTNRLMKKMEVKMIAISNSIGLIISGSLGIYLALNGYGAWAVVWQTVSLAAIKWGILWATSHWLPSLAFSWKALRSYFSVGSGMMVTSFLNTLFQNIYSFLIGNQVGLKSLGYYTQSDKWSKMGIMSLTQVLTSTFLPVLSQVQDDPERFTRTTAKMNRFTGYLLFPAIGFLIVMATPIFHLLFGTKWDPSIILFQLLLVRGIFTVLSSLYNNYIISLGKTRLIVYIELIRDGAAIIGLIATFPFMASTFPDDPVYGLKILLWGQVIASAISWIATMVISAPLTNRTILNYLTDIAPYLVQTVVIMIPMYLLSATINNTLLLLITQSVVGLACYLTINHLLRSQIQKDAIDYFMHRFRKKQNA
;
A
#
# COMPACT_ATOMS: atom_id res chain seq x y z
N MET A 1 -27.05 -25.63 -17.41
CA MET A 1 -26.56 -24.52 -16.57
C MET A 1 -26.78 -23.24 -17.34
N SER A 2 -27.51 -22.28 -16.77
CA SER A 2 -27.75 -21.00 -17.43
C SER A 2 -26.44 -20.18 -17.52
N ASP A 3 -26.33 -19.27 -18.51
CA ASP A 3 -25.17 -18.38 -18.65
C ASP A 3 -24.89 -17.58 -17.36
N THR A 4 -25.94 -17.25 -16.62
CA THR A 4 -25.88 -16.59 -15.31
C THR A 4 -25.24 -17.45 -14.22
N ASP A 5 -25.48 -18.76 -14.20
CA ASP A 5 -24.87 -19.68 -13.21
C ASP A 5 -23.38 -19.90 -13.52
N ASN A 6 -23.02 -19.96 -14.78
CA ASN A 6 -21.64 -20.08 -15.23
C ASN A 6 -20.83 -18.80 -14.89
N LEU A 7 -21.44 -17.61 -15.03
CA LEU A 7 -20.82 -16.34 -14.64
C LEU A 7 -20.61 -16.24 -13.12
N LYS A 8 -21.61 -16.65 -12.31
CA LYS A 8 -21.50 -16.68 -10.83
C LYS A 8 -20.36 -17.58 -10.37
N LEU A 9 -20.24 -18.78 -10.94
CA LEU A 9 -19.18 -19.73 -10.60
C LEU A 9 -17.80 -19.22 -10.99
N ARG A 10 -17.66 -18.58 -12.17
CA ARG A 10 -16.40 -17.95 -12.62
C ARG A 10 -16.01 -16.80 -11.70
N THR A 11 -16.96 -15.93 -11.35
CA THR A 11 -16.74 -14.81 -10.43
C THR A 11 -16.30 -15.30 -9.04
N ALA A 12 -16.98 -16.30 -8.48
CA ALA A 12 -16.61 -16.87 -7.18
C ALA A 12 -15.20 -17.49 -7.20
N ARG A 13 -14.85 -18.19 -8.29
CA ARG A 13 -13.51 -18.78 -8.48
C ARG A 13 -12.44 -17.70 -8.61
N THR A 14 -12.71 -16.63 -9.35
CA THR A 14 -11.82 -15.47 -9.52
C THR A 14 -11.58 -14.77 -8.17
N LEU A 15 -12.64 -14.52 -7.40
CA LEU A 15 -12.54 -13.93 -6.06
C LEU A 15 -11.70 -14.81 -5.11
N LYS A 16 -11.94 -16.13 -5.12
CA LYS A 16 -11.15 -17.07 -4.31
C LYS A 16 -9.65 -16.98 -4.63
N TRP A 17 -9.28 -16.99 -5.91
CA TRP A 17 -7.87 -16.92 -6.32
C TRP A 17 -7.25 -15.55 -6.04
N ASN A 18 -7.98 -14.45 -6.20
CA ASN A 18 -7.51 -13.11 -5.82
C ASN A 18 -7.20 -13.01 -4.31
N VAL A 19 -8.07 -13.59 -3.46
CA VAL A 19 -7.82 -13.61 -2.01
C VAL A 19 -6.60 -14.47 -1.67
N ILE A 20 -6.50 -15.67 -2.27
CA ILE A 20 -5.34 -16.55 -2.07
C ILE A 20 -4.04 -15.87 -2.51
N ASP A 21 -4.01 -15.31 -3.73
CA ASP A 21 -2.83 -14.59 -4.25
C ASP A 21 -2.41 -13.47 -3.31
N ARG A 22 -3.36 -12.68 -2.87
CA ARG A 22 -3.10 -11.55 -2.00
C ARG A 22 -2.54 -11.95 -0.66
N VAL A 23 -3.18 -12.91 0.03
CA VAL A 23 -2.72 -13.37 1.35
C VAL A 23 -1.35 -14.04 1.24
N LEU A 24 -1.19 -14.94 0.27
CA LEU A 24 0.06 -15.67 0.08
C LEU A 24 1.20 -14.72 -0.31
N SER A 25 0.98 -13.80 -1.25
CA SER A 25 1.97 -12.78 -1.63
C SER A 25 2.36 -11.92 -0.44
N GLN A 26 1.39 -11.48 0.37
CA GLN A 26 1.65 -10.66 1.55
C GLN A 26 2.51 -11.39 2.58
N VAL A 27 2.22 -12.68 2.84
CA VAL A 27 3.00 -13.52 3.75
C VAL A 27 4.42 -13.75 3.22
N LEU A 28 4.57 -14.08 1.92
CA LEU A 28 5.88 -14.31 1.30
C LEU A 28 6.74 -13.04 1.30
N TYR A 29 6.15 -11.88 0.99
CA TYR A 29 6.84 -10.58 1.09
C TYR A 29 7.25 -10.25 2.52
N ALA A 30 6.38 -10.57 3.51
CA ALA A 30 6.69 -10.33 4.91
C ALA A 30 7.86 -11.21 5.36
N VAL A 31 7.79 -12.53 5.12
CA VAL A 31 8.85 -13.47 5.51
C VAL A 31 10.20 -13.08 4.87
N THR A 32 10.21 -12.87 3.56
CA THR A 32 11.44 -12.48 2.85
C THR A 32 11.95 -11.12 3.34
N GLY A 33 11.05 -10.14 3.54
CA GLY A 33 11.41 -8.82 4.02
C GLY A 33 12.00 -8.83 5.44
N ILE A 34 11.48 -9.68 6.33
CA ILE A 34 12.01 -9.86 7.70
C ILE A 34 13.42 -10.45 7.65
N VAL A 35 13.62 -11.51 6.88
CA VAL A 35 14.94 -12.16 6.77
C VAL A 35 15.96 -11.19 6.19
N LEU A 36 15.63 -10.50 5.10
CA LEU A 36 16.52 -9.52 4.49
C LEU A 36 16.84 -8.36 5.45
N ALA A 37 15.84 -7.85 6.19
CA ALA A 37 16.07 -6.78 7.16
C ALA A 37 16.97 -7.21 8.33
N ARG A 38 16.98 -8.49 8.69
CA ARG A 38 17.91 -9.03 9.68
C ARG A 38 19.36 -9.13 9.18
N VAL A 39 19.54 -9.47 7.91
CA VAL A 39 20.87 -9.73 7.34
C VAL A 39 21.49 -8.44 6.80
N LEU A 40 20.77 -7.68 5.99
CA LEU A 40 21.26 -6.49 5.30
C LEU A 40 21.39 -5.29 6.24
N SER A 41 22.26 -4.35 5.87
CA SER A 41 22.42 -3.07 6.56
C SER A 41 21.32 -2.07 6.22
N GLN A 42 21.18 -1.02 7.02
CA GLN A 42 20.27 0.07 6.73
C GLN A 42 20.66 0.83 5.46
N GLU A 43 21.96 0.92 5.21
CA GLU A 43 22.51 1.56 4.01
C GLU A 43 22.18 0.78 2.75
N ASP A 44 22.18 -0.56 2.79
CA ASP A 44 21.73 -1.40 1.68
C ASP A 44 20.28 -1.11 1.31
N PHE A 45 19.40 -0.97 2.32
CA PHE A 45 18.01 -0.58 2.09
C PHE A 45 17.87 0.86 1.59
N GLY A 46 18.77 1.76 2.00
CA GLY A 46 18.85 3.12 1.47
C GLY A 46 19.23 3.15 0.00
N LEU A 47 20.27 2.39 -0.40
CA LEU A 47 20.70 2.26 -1.78
C LEU A 47 19.56 1.75 -2.69
N VAL A 48 18.89 0.69 -2.24
CA VAL A 48 17.72 0.18 -2.98
C VAL A 48 16.58 1.19 -2.97
N GLY A 49 16.29 1.84 -1.84
CA GLY A 49 15.28 2.86 -1.71
C GLY A 49 15.47 4.02 -2.69
N ALA A 50 16.71 4.49 -2.88
CA ALA A 50 17.06 5.50 -3.86
C ALA A 50 16.71 5.08 -5.30
N THR A 51 16.98 3.83 -5.67
CA THR A 51 16.67 3.31 -7.01
C THR A 51 15.16 3.08 -7.21
N LEU A 52 14.46 2.62 -6.16
CA LEU A 52 13.01 2.34 -6.22
C LEU A 52 12.17 3.60 -6.49
N ILE A 53 12.62 4.79 -6.11
CA ILE A 53 11.94 6.05 -6.42
C ILE A 53 11.80 6.20 -7.93
N PHE A 54 12.89 6.06 -8.67
CA PHE A 54 12.90 6.17 -10.15
C PHE A 54 12.14 5.00 -10.79
N GLN A 55 12.20 3.82 -10.16
CA GLN A 55 11.41 2.68 -10.58
C GLN A 55 9.91 2.97 -10.52
N ALA A 56 9.43 3.60 -9.46
CA ALA A 56 8.02 3.97 -9.32
C ALA A 56 7.55 4.91 -10.42
N PHE A 57 8.37 5.90 -10.79
CA PHE A 57 8.06 6.80 -11.91
C PHE A 57 8.06 6.08 -13.27
N ALA A 58 9.03 5.22 -13.51
CA ALA A 58 9.12 4.49 -14.76
C ALA A 58 7.96 3.49 -14.94
N ALA A 59 7.51 2.85 -13.85
CA ALA A 59 6.36 1.96 -13.87
C ALA A 59 5.08 2.65 -14.35
N LEU A 60 4.89 3.94 -14.06
CA LEU A 60 3.74 4.71 -14.53
C LEU A 60 3.60 4.74 -16.05
N PHE A 61 4.71 4.85 -16.75
CA PHE A 61 4.71 4.91 -18.21
C PHE A 61 4.42 3.54 -18.83
N VAL A 62 4.80 2.47 -18.16
CA VAL A 62 4.56 1.09 -18.60
C VAL A 62 3.13 0.65 -18.26
N GLU A 63 2.66 0.97 -17.05
CA GLU A 63 1.32 0.59 -16.57
C GLU A 63 0.24 1.57 -17.05
N SER A 64 0.64 2.65 -17.73
CA SER A 64 -0.25 3.73 -18.17
C SER A 64 -1.52 3.18 -18.83
N GLY A 65 -2.66 3.69 -18.39
CA GLY A 65 -4.04 3.58 -18.87
C GLY A 65 -4.44 2.57 -19.97
N PHE A 66 -3.47 2.06 -20.74
CA PHE A 66 -3.70 1.06 -21.79
C PHE A 66 -4.22 -0.27 -21.24
N SER A 67 -3.77 -0.67 -20.06
CA SER A 67 -4.27 -1.87 -19.38
C SER A 67 -5.76 -1.76 -19.08
N TYR A 68 -6.19 -0.63 -18.55
CA TYR A 68 -7.61 -0.35 -18.31
C TYR A 68 -8.41 -0.28 -19.60
N ALA A 69 -7.90 0.40 -20.61
CA ALA A 69 -8.54 0.54 -21.91
C ALA A 69 -8.72 -0.82 -22.62
N LEU A 70 -7.72 -1.71 -22.52
CA LEU A 70 -7.84 -3.09 -23.04
C LEU A 70 -8.89 -3.92 -22.30
N ILE A 71 -8.97 -3.80 -20.98
CA ILE A 71 -9.97 -4.53 -20.17
C ILE A 71 -11.37 -3.98 -20.44
N GLN A 72 -11.53 -2.66 -20.58
CA GLN A 72 -12.81 -1.99 -20.81
C GLN A 72 -13.40 -2.31 -22.19
N ARG A 73 -12.58 -2.45 -23.22
CA ARG A 73 -13.04 -2.74 -24.58
C ARG A 73 -13.71 -4.12 -24.64
N LYS A 74 -14.94 -4.21 -25.15
CA LYS A 74 -15.74 -5.46 -25.15
C LYS A 74 -15.01 -6.65 -25.82
N SER A 75 -14.42 -6.45 -26.99
CA SER A 75 -13.72 -7.49 -27.77
C SER A 75 -12.46 -6.92 -28.43
N PRO A 76 -11.32 -6.84 -27.70
CA PRO A 76 -10.05 -6.44 -28.32
C PRO A 76 -9.57 -7.52 -29.31
N SER A 77 -9.12 -7.06 -30.48
CA SER A 77 -8.57 -7.92 -31.53
C SER A 77 -7.13 -8.35 -31.23
N GLN A 78 -6.63 -9.32 -31.99
CA GLN A 78 -5.21 -9.70 -31.94
C GLN A 78 -4.29 -8.48 -32.22
N LEU A 79 -4.68 -7.63 -33.16
CA LEU A 79 -3.97 -6.40 -33.52
C LEU A 79 -3.92 -5.42 -32.36
N ASP A 80 -5.02 -5.28 -31.59
CA ASP A 80 -5.08 -4.42 -30.41
C ASP A 80 -4.06 -4.85 -29.33
N TYR A 81 -4.08 -6.15 -29.00
CA TYR A 81 -3.14 -6.71 -28.01
C TYR A 81 -1.68 -6.57 -28.47
N SER A 82 -1.39 -6.87 -29.73
CA SER A 82 -0.04 -6.75 -30.29
C SER A 82 0.43 -5.30 -30.33
N THR A 83 -0.44 -4.36 -30.71
CA THR A 83 -0.14 -2.93 -30.73
C THR A 83 0.22 -2.42 -29.33
N VAL A 84 -0.56 -2.76 -28.32
CA VAL A 84 -0.31 -2.35 -26.93
C VAL A 84 0.97 -2.99 -26.39
N LEU A 85 1.24 -4.26 -26.70
CA LEU A 85 2.48 -4.92 -26.29
C LEU A 85 3.70 -4.21 -26.87
N TRP A 86 3.74 -4.03 -28.20
CA TRP A 86 4.89 -3.40 -28.86
C TRP A 86 5.11 -1.96 -28.42
N PHE A 87 4.01 -1.22 -28.21
CA PHE A 87 4.11 0.14 -27.67
C PHE A 87 4.70 0.15 -26.26
N ASN A 88 4.18 -0.68 -25.33
CA ASN A 88 4.67 -0.74 -23.95
C ASN A 88 6.13 -1.21 -23.89
N MET A 89 6.51 -2.21 -24.71
CA MET A 89 7.91 -2.64 -24.77
C MET A 89 8.83 -1.54 -25.34
N GLY A 90 8.38 -0.83 -26.37
CA GLY A 90 9.12 0.30 -26.94
C GLY A 90 9.31 1.43 -25.93
N VAL A 91 8.24 1.80 -25.20
CA VAL A 91 8.31 2.82 -24.14
C VAL A 91 9.22 2.35 -23.00
N ALA A 92 9.09 1.08 -22.56
CA ALA A 92 9.96 0.54 -21.50
C ALA A 92 11.44 0.51 -21.93
N ALA A 93 11.73 0.14 -23.18
CA ALA A 93 13.10 0.15 -23.69
C ALA A 93 13.68 1.59 -23.75
N ILE A 94 12.91 2.56 -24.23
CA ILE A 94 13.32 3.96 -24.26
C ILE A 94 13.59 4.47 -22.83
N ILE A 95 12.67 4.24 -21.90
CA ILE A 95 12.84 4.65 -20.51
C ILE A 95 14.06 3.96 -19.88
N TYR A 96 14.25 2.66 -20.13
CA TYR A 96 15.42 1.96 -19.66
C TYR A 96 16.72 2.57 -20.18
N ILE A 97 16.80 2.88 -21.47
CA ILE A 97 17.97 3.53 -22.08
C ILE A 97 18.21 4.92 -21.46
N ILE A 98 17.16 5.72 -21.30
CA ILE A 98 17.26 7.03 -20.65
C ILE A 98 17.79 6.87 -19.22
N LEU A 99 17.21 5.98 -18.41
CA LEU A 99 17.63 5.76 -17.03
C LEU A 99 19.02 5.13 -16.93
N TRP A 100 19.45 4.33 -17.91
CA TRP A 100 20.81 3.81 -17.99
C TRP A 100 21.84 4.92 -18.09
N PHE A 101 21.60 5.91 -18.96
CA PHE A 101 22.47 7.08 -19.11
C PHE A 101 22.30 8.08 -17.95
N CYS A 102 21.12 8.16 -17.34
CA CYS A 102 20.85 8.99 -16.17
C CYS A 102 21.35 8.36 -14.86
N ALA A 103 21.84 7.12 -14.84
CA ALA A 103 22.30 6.47 -13.63
C ALA A 103 23.38 7.26 -12.85
N PRO A 104 24.38 7.94 -13.48
CA PRO A 104 25.30 8.83 -12.79
C PRO A 104 24.61 10.06 -12.18
N LEU A 105 23.58 10.61 -12.83
CA LEU A 105 22.79 11.72 -12.30
C LEU A 105 21.97 11.27 -11.07
N ILE A 106 21.44 10.05 -11.11
CA ILE A 106 20.77 9.45 -9.93
C ILE A 106 21.76 9.34 -8.76
N ALA A 107 22.96 8.84 -9.01
CA ALA A 107 24.01 8.76 -7.98
C ALA A 107 24.37 10.16 -7.42
N TRP A 108 24.49 11.16 -8.29
CA TRP A 108 24.73 12.54 -7.89
C TRP A 108 23.62 13.11 -6.98
N CYS A 109 22.36 12.78 -7.25
CA CYS A 109 21.23 13.15 -6.38
C CYS A 109 21.32 12.53 -4.99
N PHE A 110 22.04 11.42 -4.80
CA PHE A 110 22.19 10.73 -3.52
C PHE A 110 23.64 10.72 -3.04
N GLN A 111 24.15 11.91 -2.76
CA GLN A 111 25.50 12.16 -2.21
C GLN A 111 26.64 11.60 -3.09
N ASN A 112 26.40 11.48 -4.38
CA ASN A 112 27.36 10.96 -5.37
C ASN A 112 27.88 9.55 -5.07
N ASP A 113 27.03 8.69 -4.51
CA ASP A 113 27.41 7.30 -4.20
C ASP A 113 27.51 6.45 -5.48
N PRO A 114 28.71 6.00 -5.86
CA PRO A 114 28.92 5.27 -7.11
C PRO A 114 28.24 3.90 -7.16
N ARG A 115 27.89 3.32 -6.00
CA ARG A 115 27.19 2.03 -5.91
C ARG A 115 25.79 2.07 -6.52
N ILE A 116 25.17 3.24 -6.55
CA ILE A 116 23.82 3.43 -7.13
C ILE A 116 23.84 3.19 -8.65
N ILE A 117 24.93 3.50 -9.34
CA ILE A 117 25.00 3.38 -10.80
C ILE A 117 24.76 1.94 -11.27
N PRO A 118 25.55 0.94 -10.85
CA PRO A 118 25.33 -0.44 -11.29
C PRO A 118 24.03 -1.02 -10.73
N LEU A 119 23.65 -0.70 -9.50
CA LEU A 119 22.41 -1.19 -8.90
C LEU A 119 21.16 -0.72 -9.68
N SER A 120 21.11 0.59 -10.05
CA SER A 120 20.01 1.15 -10.82
C SER A 120 19.93 0.56 -12.23
N ARG A 121 21.07 0.39 -12.91
CA ARG A 121 21.11 -0.20 -14.25
C ARG A 121 20.54 -1.62 -14.27
N VAL A 122 20.80 -2.44 -13.26
CA VAL A 122 20.31 -3.81 -13.19
C VAL A 122 18.84 -3.84 -12.76
N ILE A 123 18.45 -3.10 -11.71
CA ILE A 123 17.07 -3.15 -11.21
C ILE A 123 16.06 -2.67 -12.26
N PHE A 124 16.47 -1.71 -13.13
CA PHE A 124 15.60 -1.18 -14.17
C PHE A 124 15.33 -2.18 -15.31
N LEU A 125 16.08 -3.30 -15.44
CA LEU A 125 15.71 -4.39 -16.35
C LEU A 125 14.33 -4.97 -16.03
N SER A 126 13.90 -4.88 -14.78
CA SER A 126 12.57 -5.32 -14.38
C SER A 126 11.44 -4.61 -15.14
N PHE A 127 11.64 -3.38 -15.65
CA PHE A 127 10.63 -2.68 -16.46
C PHE A 127 10.34 -3.36 -17.77
N ILE A 128 11.39 -3.77 -18.50
CA ILE A 128 11.25 -4.45 -19.78
C ILE A 128 10.51 -5.77 -19.59
N LEU A 129 10.86 -6.51 -18.54
CA LEU A 129 10.21 -7.78 -18.19
C LEU A 129 8.73 -7.56 -17.85
N ASN A 130 8.42 -6.57 -16.99
CA ASN A 130 7.06 -6.27 -16.62
C ASN A 130 6.23 -5.75 -17.80
N ALA A 131 6.79 -4.85 -18.63
CA ALA A 131 6.14 -4.34 -19.82
C ALA A 131 5.74 -5.45 -20.80
N SER A 132 6.62 -6.42 -20.99
CA SER A 132 6.37 -7.54 -21.88
C SER A 132 5.36 -8.56 -21.32
N ALA A 133 5.12 -8.57 -19.99
CA ALA A 133 4.14 -9.45 -19.33
C ALA A 133 2.75 -8.82 -19.17
N ILE A 134 2.59 -7.51 -19.40
CA ILE A 134 1.37 -6.78 -19.06
C ILE A 134 0.17 -7.22 -19.89
N VAL A 135 0.37 -7.51 -21.18
CA VAL A 135 -0.70 -7.94 -22.08
C VAL A 135 -1.20 -9.34 -21.73
N GLN A 136 -0.29 -10.26 -21.37
CA GLN A 136 -0.65 -11.61 -20.89
C GLN A 136 -1.50 -11.51 -19.62
N THR A 137 -1.09 -10.68 -18.67
CA THR A 137 -1.84 -10.44 -17.44
C THR A 137 -3.24 -9.90 -17.73
N ASN A 138 -3.36 -8.87 -18.59
CA ASN A 138 -4.65 -8.27 -18.96
C ASN A 138 -5.57 -9.25 -19.68
N ARG A 139 -5.04 -10.13 -20.56
CA ARG A 139 -5.81 -11.17 -21.21
C ARG A 139 -6.36 -12.20 -20.22
N LEU A 140 -5.53 -12.66 -19.28
CA LEU A 140 -5.96 -13.59 -18.23
C LEU A 140 -7.00 -12.93 -17.30
N MET A 141 -6.82 -11.67 -16.93
CA MET A 141 -7.81 -10.92 -16.15
C MET A 141 -9.14 -10.80 -16.89
N LYS A 142 -9.11 -10.45 -18.19
CA LYS A 142 -10.32 -10.33 -19.01
C LYS A 142 -11.06 -11.65 -19.17
N LYS A 143 -10.33 -12.77 -19.24
CA LYS A 143 -10.90 -14.12 -19.27
C LYS A 143 -11.35 -14.63 -17.90
N MET A 144 -11.14 -13.85 -16.82
CA MET A 144 -11.33 -14.29 -15.43
C MET A 144 -10.46 -15.51 -15.03
N GLU A 145 -9.34 -15.72 -15.69
CA GLU A 145 -8.37 -16.80 -15.43
C GLU A 145 -7.25 -16.34 -14.48
N VAL A 146 -7.64 -15.75 -13.34
CA VAL A 146 -6.70 -15.15 -12.35
C VAL A 146 -5.83 -16.22 -11.66
N LYS A 147 -6.22 -17.49 -11.71
CA LYS A 147 -5.45 -18.60 -11.13
C LYS A 147 -3.99 -18.59 -11.59
N MET A 148 -3.75 -18.40 -12.90
CA MET A 148 -2.38 -18.43 -13.46
C MET A 148 -1.56 -17.22 -13.03
N ILE A 149 -2.20 -16.06 -12.85
CA ILE A 149 -1.54 -14.86 -12.31
C ILE A 149 -1.12 -15.13 -10.86
N ALA A 150 -2.02 -15.69 -10.04
CA ALA A 150 -1.73 -16.06 -8.65
C ALA A 150 -0.57 -17.07 -8.54
N ILE A 151 -0.57 -18.09 -9.38
CA ILE A 151 0.51 -19.09 -9.40
C ILE A 151 1.84 -18.45 -9.81
N SER A 152 1.85 -17.61 -10.87
CA SER A 152 3.08 -16.95 -11.33
C SER A 152 3.66 -16.00 -10.27
N ASN A 153 2.80 -15.26 -9.56
CA ASN A 153 3.20 -14.41 -8.43
C ASN A 153 3.80 -15.26 -7.30
N SER A 154 3.13 -16.33 -6.89
CA SER A 154 3.56 -17.16 -5.76
C SER A 154 4.89 -17.87 -6.05
N ILE A 155 5.02 -18.51 -7.21
CA ILE A 155 6.28 -19.17 -7.63
C ILE A 155 7.39 -18.13 -7.77
N GLY A 156 7.08 -16.99 -8.40
CA GLY A 156 8.02 -15.88 -8.54
C GLY A 156 8.54 -15.40 -7.19
N LEU A 157 7.67 -15.18 -6.22
CA LEU A 157 8.03 -14.73 -4.87
C LEU A 157 8.85 -15.76 -4.09
N ILE A 158 8.51 -17.05 -4.19
CA ILE A 158 9.26 -18.11 -3.52
C ILE A 158 10.68 -18.18 -4.08
N ILE A 159 10.84 -18.29 -5.39
CA ILE A 159 12.16 -18.45 -6.02
C ILE A 159 12.99 -17.17 -5.86
N SER A 160 12.41 -15.99 -6.15
CA SER A 160 13.13 -14.72 -6.03
C SER A 160 13.45 -14.39 -4.57
N GLY A 161 12.54 -14.69 -3.64
CA GLY A 161 12.77 -14.54 -2.21
C GLY A 161 13.90 -15.42 -1.71
N SER A 162 13.92 -16.69 -2.12
CA SER A 162 15.01 -17.62 -1.79
C SER A 162 16.36 -17.16 -2.36
N LEU A 163 16.38 -16.68 -3.61
CA LEU A 163 17.57 -16.11 -4.24
C LEU A 163 18.06 -14.87 -3.49
N GLY A 164 17.15 -13.95 -3.14
CA GLY A 164 17.49 -12.75 -2.38
C GLY A 164 18.07 -13.09 -1.00
N ILE A 165 17.48 -14.04 -0.28
CA ILE A 165 17.98 -14.50 1.01
C ILE A 165 19.36 -15.14 0.84
N TYR A 166 19.54 -16.01 -0.15
CA TYR A 166 20.84 -16.65 -0.44
C TYR A 166 21.93 -15.61 -0.69
N LEU A 167 21.68 -14.62 -1.55
CA LEU A 167 22.64 -13.55 -1.84
C LEU A 167 22.94 -12.69 -0.62
N ALA A 168 21.92 -12.36 0.19
CA ALA A 168 22.10 -11.59 1.41
C ALA A 168 23.00 -12.31 2.43
N LEU A 169 22.78 -13.62 2.63
CA LEU A 169 23.60 -14.45 3.53
C LEU A 169 25.05 -14.60 3.06
N ASN A 170 25.30 -14.50 1.74
CA ASN A 170 26.63 -14.52 1.16
C ASN A 170 27.29 -13.14 1.06
N GLY A 171 26.74 -12.10 1.67
CA GLY A 171 27.36 -10.77 1.79
C GLY A 171 27.25 -9.88 0.57
N TYR A 172 26.33 -10.17 -0.38
CA TYR A 172 26.14 -9.33 -1.57
C TYR A 172 25.41 -8.00 -1.29
N GLY A 173 25.04 -7.70 -0.03
CA GLY A 173 24.44 -6.42 0.36
C GLY A 173 23.21 -6.05 -0.47
N ALA A 174 23.14 -4.80 -0.94
CA ALA A 174 22.04 -4.27 -1.73
C ALA A 174 21.71 -5.10 -2.99
N TRP A 175 22.70 -5.79 -3.57
CA TRP A 175 22.50 -6.67 -4.72
C TRP A 175 21.49 -7.79 -4.47
N ALA A 176 21.37 -8.26 -3.24
CA ALA A 176 20.38 -9.27 -2.86
C ALA A 176 18.96 -8.83 -3.19
N VAL A 177 18.60 -7.57 -2.88
CA VAL A 177 17.28 -7.01 -3.15
C VAL A 177 17.11 -6.68 -4.64
N VAL A 178 18.15 -6.22 -5.31
CA VAL A 178 18.13 -5.96 -6.75
C VAL A 178 17.85 -7.23 -7.53
N TRP A 179 18.61 -8.30 -7.29
CA TRP A 179 18.40 -9.59 -7.95
C TRP A 179 17.06 -10.25 -7.56
N GLN A 180 16.61 -10.09 -6.32
CA GLN A 180 15.27 -10.51 -5.92
C GLN A 180 14.20 -9.83 -6.80
N THR A 181 14.31 -8.53 -7.02
CA THR A 181 13.34 -7.76 -7.81
C THR A 181 13.36 -8.16 -9.28
N VAL A 182 14.55 -8.28 -9.88
CA VAL A 182 14.70 -8.65 -11.30
C VAL A 182 14.28 -10.11 -11.53
N SER A 183 14.67 -11.04 -10.65
CA SER A 183 14.28 -12.45 -10.79
C SER A 183 12.79 -12.66 -10.59
N LEU A 184 12.13 -11.90 -9.69
CA LEU A 184 10.69 -11.93 -9.55
C LEU A 184 10.00 -11.55 -10.87
N ALA A 185 10.45 -10.45 -11.49
CA ALA A 185 9.92 -10.00 -12.78
C ALA A 185 10.18 -11.03 -13.89
N ALA A 186 11.38 -11.62 -13.92
CA ALA A 186 11.77 -12.61 -14.95
C ALA A 186 10.98 -13.92 -14.83
N ILE A 187 10.82 -14.44 -13.61
CA ILE A 187 10.08 -15.69 -13.36
C ILE A 187 8.59 -15.49 -13.69
N LYS A 188 8.01 -14.38 -13.21
CA LYS A 188 6.64 -14.03 -13.51
C LYS A 188 6.41 -13.86 -15.01
N TRP A 189 7.29 -13.16 -15.70
CA TRP A 189 7.29 -13.02 -17.14
C TRP A 189 7.32 -14.39 -17.84
N GLY A 190 8.28 -15.25 -17.50
CA GLY A 190 8.45 -16.57 -18.11
C GLY A 190 7.22 -17.46 -17.95
N ILE A 191 6.64 -17.53 -16.73
CA ILE A 191 5.45 -18.33 -16.46
C ILE A 191 4.24 -17.77 -17.23
N LEU A 192 4.02 -16.47 -17.26
CA LEU A 192 2.90 -15.86 -17.95
C LEU A 192 3.00 -16.06 -19.47
N TRP A 193 4.18 -15.97 -20.06
CA TRP A 193 4.40 -16.25 -21.47
C TRP A 193 4.19 -17.73 -21.80
N ALA A 194 4.73 -18.64 -21.00
CA ALA A 194 4.56 -20.08 -21.20
C ALA A 194 3.10 -20.53 -21.08
N THR A 195 2.31 -19.88 -20.21
CA THR A 195 0.93 -20.31 -19.89
C THR A 195 -0.15 -19.54 -20.65
N SER A 196 0.16 -18.38 -21.23
CA SER A 196 -0.84 -17.54 -21.92
C SER A 196 -1.30 -18.11 -23.26
N HIS A 197 -0.56 -19.05 -23.86
CA HIS A 197 -0.81 -19.61 -25.19
C HIS A 197 -1.14 -18.55 -26.25
N TRP A 198 -0.47 -17.40 -26.16
CA TRP A 198 -0.66 -16.29 -27.07
C TRP A 198 0.68 -15.70 -27.51
N LEU A 199 0.81 -15.53 -28.82
CA LEU A 199 1.96 -14.87 -29.41
C LEU A 199 1.50 -13.57 -30.10
N PRO A 200 2.25 -12.49 -29.95
CA PRO A 200 1.96 -11.23 -30.64
C PRO A 200 2.17 -11.39 -32.15
N SER A 201 1.36 -10.71 -32.94
CA SER A 201 1.68 -10.47 -34.34
C SER A 201 2.66 -9.29 -34.43
N LEU A 202 3.49 -9.26 -35.48
CA LEU A 202 4.39 -8.11 -35.76
C LEU A 202 3.63 -6.89 -36.31
N ALA A 203 2.29 -6.97 -36.36
CA ALA A 203 1.45 -5.87 -36.83
C ALA A 203 1.26 -4.81 -35.74
N PHE A 204 1.31 -3.54 -36.15
CA PHE A 204 1.12 -2.36 -35.31
C PHE A 204 0.13 -1.41 -35.94
N SER A 205 -0.79 -0.84 -35.17
CA SER A 205 -1.81 0.10 -35.64
C SER A 205 -1.82 1.40 -34.84
N TRP A 206 -1.40 2.48 -35.45
CA TRP A 206 -1.50 3.83 -34.87
C TRP A 206 -2.94 4.24 -34.55
N LYS A 207 -3.91 3.80 -35.38
CA LYS A 207 -5.34 4.06 -35.15
C LYS A 207 -5.82 3.39 -33.87
N ALA A 208 -5.44 2.12 -33.64
CA ALA A 208 -5.75 1.42 -32.41
C ALA A 208 -5.09 2.11 -31.20
N LEU A 209 -3.80 2.42 -31.28
CA LEU A 209 -3.06 3.10 -30.20
C LEU A 209 -3.71 4.43 -29.81
N ARG A 210 -4.06 5.29 -30.79
CA ARG A 210 -4.68 6.60 -30.54
C ARG A 210 -6.04 6.47 -29.81
N SER A 211 -6.81 5.41 -30.10
CA SER A 211 -8.10 5.15 -29.41
C SER A 211 -7.91 4.80 -27.94
N TYR A 212 -6.79 4.16 -27.58
CA TYR A 212 -6.47 3.83 -26.19
C TYR A 212 -5.82 5.00 -25.46
N PHE A 213 -5.08 5.87 -26.17
CA PHE A 213 -4.34 7.00 -25.57
C PHE A 213 -5.27 8.04 -24.94
N SER A 214 -6.44 8.29 -25.53
CA SER A 214 -7.41 9.27 -25.00
C SER A 214 -7.93 8.90 -23.61
N VAL A 215 -8.06 7.61 -23.32
CA VAL A 215 -8.48 7.11 -22.00
C VAL A 215 -7.29 7.05 -21.03
N GLY A 216 -6.13 6.63 -21.53
CA GLY A 216 -4.93 6.42 -20.72
C GLY A 216 -4.24 7.69 -20.24
N SER A 217 -4.22 8.75 -21.05
CA SER A 217 -3.45 9.97 -20.73
C SER A 217 -3.95 10.70 -19.48
N GLY A 218 -5.26 10.80 -19.29
CA GLY A 218 -5.83 11.42 -18.08
C GLY A 218 -5.47 10.66 -16.79
N MET A 219 -5.51 9.33 -16.84
CA MET A 219 -5.12 8.48 -15.71
C MET A 219 -3.61 8.57 -15.45
N MET A 220 -2.80 8.72 -16.49
CA MET A 220 -1.34 8.84 -16.37
C MET A 220 -0.92 10.10 -15.61
N VAL A 221 -1.52 11.26 -15.91
CA VAL A 221 -1.22 12.52 -15.20
C VAL A 221 -1.57 12.42 -13.73
N THR A 222 -2.75 11.89 -13.40
CA THR A 222 -3.18 11.70 -12.01
C THR A 222 -2.24 10.74 -11.27
N SER A 223 -1.86 9.63 -11.91
CA SER A 223 -0.93 8.66 -11.33
C SER A 223 0.46 9.24 -11.15
N PHE A 224 0.92 10.09 -12.08
CA PHE A 224 2.22 10.77 -11.97
C PHE A 224 2.26 11.68 -10.75
N LEU A 225 1.27 12.57 -10.59
CA LEU A 225 1.18 13.44 -9.41
C LEU A 225 1.15 12.62 -8.11
N ASN A 226 0.33 11.58 -8.07
CA ASN A 226 0.23 10.70 -6.90
C ASN A 226 1.57 10.02 -6.57
N THR A 227 2.27 9.50 -7.58
CA THR A 227 3.60 8.89 -7.40
C THR A 227 4.64 9.90 -6.96
N LEU A 228 4.59 11.14 -7.49
CA LEU A 228 5.46 12.23 -7.06
C LEU A 228 5.29 12.49 -5.56
N PHE A 229 4.07 12.73 -5.11
CA PHE A 229 3.78 13.01 -3.69
C PHE A 229 4.08 11.81 -2.77
N GLN A 230 3.93 10.59 -3.26
CA GLN A 230 4.29 9.40 -2.47
C GLN A 230 5.79 9.20 -2.29
N ASN A 231 6.62 9.65 -3.24
CA ASN A 231 8.06 9.41 -3.24
C ASN A 231 8.91 10.64 -2.92
N ILE A 232 8.34 11.85 -2.89
CA ILE A 232 9.09 13.09 -2.66
C ILE A 232 9.83 13.08 -1.33
N TYR A 233 9.22 12.52 -0.28
CA TYR A 233 9.85 12.40 1.03
C TYR A 233 11.05 11.46 1.00
N SER A 234 10.91 10.30 0.35
CA SER A 234 12.02 9.36 0.16
C SER A 234 13.18 10.01 -0.61
N PHE A 235 12.85 10.76 -1.67
CA PHE A 235 13.84 11.47 -2.46
C PHE A 235 14.61 12.49 -1.62
N LEU A 236 13.89 13.36 -0.90
CA LEU A 236 14.50 14.41 -0.10
C LEU A 236 15.32 13.87 1.07
N ILE A 237 14.84 12.82 1.75
CA ILE A 237 15.58 12.16 2.83
C ILE A 237 16.90 11.60 2.29
N GLY A 238 16.86 10.86 1.19
CA GLY A 238 18.07 10.28 0.61
C GLY A 238 19.05 11.34 0.09
N ASN A 239 18.54 12.43 -0.48
CA ASN A 239 19.35 13.53 -1.01
C ASN A 239 19.99 14.35 0.11
N GLN A 240 19.22 14.79 1.11
CA GLN A 240 19.66 15.76 2.11
C GLN A 240 20.28 15.11 3.35
N VAL A 241 19.74 13.96 3.79
CA VAL A 241 20.15 13.33 5.06
C VAL A 241 21.07 12.14 4.82
N GLY A 242 20.87 11.40 3.72
CA GLY A 242 21.71 10.30 3.30
C GLY A 242 21.03 8.93 3.28
N LEU A 243 21.77 7.96 2.73
CA LEU A 243 21.25 6.63 2.42
C LEU A 243 20.86 5.83 3.67
N LYS A 244 21.62 5.91 4.75
CA LYS A 244 21.29 5.21 6.00
C LYS A 244 19.95 5.67 6.57
N SER A 245 19.70 6.98 6.58
CA SER A 245 18.44 7.58 7.01
C SER A 245 17.28 7.23 6.07
N LEU A 246 17.53 7.18 4.76
CA LEU A 246 16.58 6.67 3.77
C LEU A 246 16.25 5.20 4.05
N GLY A 247 17.21 4.38 4.44
CA GLY A 247 16.99 2.99 4.84
C GLY A 247 16.04 2.88 6.04
N TYR A 248 16.25 3.65 7.10
CA TYR A 248 15.34 3.71 8.26
C TYR A 248 13.92 4.10 7.85
N TYR A 249 13.79 5.15 7.03
CA TYR A 249 12.50 5.60 6.54
C TYR A 249 11.81 4.55 5.65
N THR A 250 12.54 3.98 4.69
CA THR A 250 11.99 3.01 3.73
C THR A 250 11.43 1.77 4.42
N GLN A 251 12.12 1.26 5.44
CA GLN A 251 11.61 0.15 6.24
C GLN A 251 10.36 0.54 7.03
N SER A 252 10.40 1.68 7.71
CA SER A 252 9.24 2.17 8.47
C SER A 252 8.03 2.39 7.58
N ASP A 253 8.21 3.00 6.41
CA ASP A 253 7.14 3.27 5.43
C ASP A 253 6.57 1.97 4.84
N LYS A 254 7.44 1.01 4.49
CA LYS A 254 7.03 -0.30 3.97
C LYS A 254 6.10 -1.03 4.93
N TRP A 255 6.49 -1.15 6.21
CA TRP A 255 5.72 -1.91 7.18
C TRP A 255 4.47 -1.18 7.65
N SER A 256 4.51 0.14 7.79
CA SER A 256 3.32 0.93 8.11
C SER A 256 2.30 0.88 6.96
N LYS A 257 2.73 1.05 5.72
CA LYS A 257 1.86 0.94 4.53
C LYS A 257 1.21 -0.43 4.42
N MET A 258 1.94 -1.50 4.72
CA MET A 258 1.41 -2.86 4.65
C MET A 258 0.17 -3.03 5.54
N GLY A 259 0.21 -2.54 6.77
CA GLY A 259 -0.92 -2.56 7.70
C GLY A 259 -2.06 -1.62 7.26
N ILE A 260 -1.74 -0.36 6.99
CA ILE A 260 -2.71 0.67 6.62
C ILE A 260 -3.47 0.33 5.34
N MET A 261 -2.75 -0.11 4.28
CA MET A 261 -3.38 -0.47 3.01
C MET A 261 -4.29 -1.70 3.15
N SER A 262 -3.91 -2.67 3.98
CA SER A 262 -4.76 -3.84 4.23
C SER A 262 -6.08 -3.44 4.89
N LEU A 263 -6.04 -2.57 5.90
CA LEU A 263 -7.24 -2.04 6.55
C LEU A 263 -8.10 -1.23 5.57
N THR A 264 -7.48 -0.28 4.87
CA THR A 264 -8.18 0.58 3.89
C THR A 264 -8.92 -0.25 2.85
N GLN A 265 -8.27 -1.28 2.33
CA GLN A 265 -8.86 -2.08 1.27
C GLN A 265 -10.00 -2.97 1.76
N VAL A 266 -9.89 -3.55 2.96
CA VAL A 266 -11.00 -4.31 3.56
C VAL A 266 -12.22 -3.40 3.73
N LEU A 267 -12.03 -2.20 4.26
CA LEU A 267 -13.11 -1.23 4.45
C LEU A 267 -13.73 -0.79 3.12
N THR A 268 -12.90 -0.39 2.14
CA THR A 268 -13.38 0.08 0.84
C THR A 268 -14.13 -1.01 0.07
N SER A 269 -13.59 -2.22 0.02
CA SER A 269 -14.21 -3.33 -0.70
C SER A 269 -15.54 -3.79 -0.09
N THR A 270 -15.72 -3.56 1.22
CA THR A 270 -16.95 -3.92 1.94
C THR A 270 -17.99 -2.79 1.88
N PHE A 271 -17.57 -1.55 2.06
CA PHE A 271 -18.48 -0.42 2.27
C PHE A 271 -19.03 0.18 0.99
N LEU A 272 -18.20 0.29 -0.04
CA LEU A 272 -18.61 0.93 -1.29
C LEU A 272 -19.81 0.24 -1.96
N PRO A 273 -19.89 -1.10 -2.07
CA PRO A 273 -21.07 -1.77 -2.61
C PRO A 273 -22.35 -1.56 -1.77
N VAL A 274 -22.20 -1.52 -0.43
CA VAL A 274 -23.34 -1.30 0.47
C VAL A 274 -23.86 0.15 0.34
N LEU A 275 -22.95 1.13 0.27
CA LEU A 275 -23.30 2.53 0.08
C LEU A 275 -24.04 2.77 -1.23
N SER A 276 -23.58 2.13 -2.31
CA SER A 276 -24.20 2.24 -3.63
C SER A 276 -25.64 1.69 -3.67
N GLN A 277 -25.99 0.73 -2.79
CA GLN A 277 -27.34 0.19 -2.70
C GLN A 277 -28.33 1.10 -1.93
N VAL A 278 -27.81 2.04 -1.14
CA VAL A 278 -28.65 2.93 -0.29
C VAL A 278 -28.50 4.40 -0.67
N GLN A 279 -27.84 4.72 -1.79
CA GLN A 279 -27.53 6.09 -2.21
C GLN A 279 -28.78 6.92 -2.51
N ASP A 280 -29.88 6.28 -2.94
CA ASP A 280 -31.13 6.95 -3.33
C ASP A 280 -32.09 7.19 -2.14
N ASP A 281 -31.75 6.68 -0.94
CA ASP A 281 -32.52 6.88 0.30
C ASP A 281 -31.66 7.67 1.31
N PRO A 282 -31.89 9.00 1.45
CA PRO A 282 -31.06 9.86 2.29
C PRO A 282 -31.03 9.45 3.76
N GLU A 283 -32.16 8.99 4.33
CA GLU A 283 -32.20 8.59 5.73
C GLU A 283 -31.42 7.31 5.98
N ARG A 284 -31.60 6.34 5.10
CA ARG A 284 -30.89 5.07 5.16
C ARG A 284 -29.41 5.26 4.90
N PHE A 285 -29.03 6.14 3.97
CA PHE A 285 -27.65 6.52 3.71
C PHE A 285 -26.99 7.14 4.94
N THR A 286 -27.65 8.12 5.60
CA THR A 286 -27.17 8.74 6.83
C THR A 286 -26.94 7.72 7.96
N ARG A 287 -27.89 6.80 8.17
CA ARG A 287 -27.76 5.73 9.18
C ARG A 287 -26.63 4.77 8.85
N THR A 288 -26.47 4.41 7.58
CA THR A 288 -25.44 3.50 7.11
C THR A 288 -24.05 4.12 7.26
N THR A 289 -23.85 5.38 6.86
CA THR A 289 -22.58 6.09 7.03
C THR A 289 -22.19 6.26 8.49
N ALA A 290 -23.16 6.50 9.40
CA ALA A 290 -22.93 6.53 10.84
C ALA A 290 -22.41 5.18 11.37
N LYS A 291 -23.07 4.09 10.97
CA LYS A 291 -22.65 2.74 11.37
C LYS A 291 -21.24 2.38 10.85
N MET A 292 -20.95 2.76 9.60
CA MET A 292 -19.63 2.53 8.99
C MET A 292 -18.54 3.34 9.67
N ASN A 293 -18.83 4.60 10.06
CA ASN A 293 -17.90 5.46 10.78
C ASN A 293 -17.53 4.84 12.15
N ARG A 294 -18.53 4.40 12.93
CA ARG A 294 -18.33 3.72 14.22
C ARG A 294 -17.57 2.40 14.05
N PHE A 295 -17.93 1.60 13.06
CA PHE A 295 -17.25 0.34 12.78
C PHE A 295 -15.78 0.56 12.42
N THR A 296 -15.50 1.59 11.61
CA THR A 296 -14.13 1.96 11.27
C THR A 296 -13.35 2.40 12.50
N GLY A 297 -13.92 3.25 13.35
CA GLY A 297 -13.30 3.65 14.61
C GLY A 297 -13.03 2.45 15.55
N TYR A 298 -14.01 1.55 15.69
CA TYR A 298 -13.92 0.33 16.48
C TYR A 298 -12.77 -0.58 16.03
N LEU A 299 -12.47 -0.67 14.73
CA LEU A 299 -11.41 -1.51 14.21
C LEU A 299 -10.05 -0.79 14.12
N LEU A 300 -10.07 0.46 13.63
CA LEU A 300 -8.87 1.22 13.27
C LEU A 300 -8.05 1.62 14.48
N PHE A 301 -8.68 2.23 15.50
CA PHE A 301 -7.93 2.78 16.65
C PHE A 301 -7.20 1.70 17.44
N PRO A 302 -7.84 0.59 17.86
CA PRO A 302 -7.11 -0.44 18.58
C PRO A 302 -6.06 -1.14 17.70
N ALA A 303 -6.35 -1.39 16.42
CA ALA A 303 -5.37 -2.00 15.52
C ALA A 303 -4.10 -1.16 15.40
N ILE A 304 -4.23 0.14 15.20
CA ILE A 304 -3.06 1.04 15.09
C ILE A 304 -2.47 1.38 16.45
N GLY A 305 -3.30 1.67 17.47
CA GLY A 305 -2.82 2.01 18.80
C GLY A 305 -2.00 0.90 19.44
N PHE A 306 -2.45 -0.36 19.29
CA PHE A 306 -1.70 -1.51 19.81
C PHE A 306 -0.39 -1.70 19.05
N LEU A 307 -0.38 -1.54 17.72
CA LEU A 307 0.85 -1.58 16.92
C LEU A 307 1.84 -0.48 17.32
N ILE A 308 1.37 0.71 17.72
CA ILE A 308 2.24 1.79 18.20
C ILE A 308 2.93 1.39 19.51
N VAL A 309 2.21 0.82 20.48
CA VAL A 309 2.81 0.36 21.75
C VAL A 309 3.72 -0.83 21.53
N MET A 310 3.32 -1.77 20.67
CA MET A 310 4.07 -2.99 20.38
C MET A 310 5.20 -2.78 19.37
N ALA A 311 5.39 -1.57 18.84
CA ALA A 311 6.39 -1.29 17.80
C ALA A 311 7.81 -1.72 18.21
N THR A 312 8.25 -1.36 19.42
CA THR A 312 9.59 -1.74 19.91
C THR A 312 9.78 -3.25 19.99
N PRO A 313 8.96 -4.03 20.71
CA PRO A 313 9.15 -5.46 20.75
C PRO A 313 8.95 -6.14 19.37
N ILE A 314 8.09 -5.62 18.50
CA ILE A 314 7.95 -6.13 17.12
C ILE A 314 9.26 -5.93 16.34
N PHE A 315 9.83 -4.72 16.36
CA PHE A 315 11.06 -4.43 15.62
C PHE A 315 12.24 -5.25 16.16
N HIS A 316 12.40 -5.35 17.47
CA HIS A 316 13.46 -6.16 18.07
C HIS A 316 13.32 -7.65 17.71
N LEU A 317 12.09 -8.18 17.78
CA LEU A 317 11.85 -9.59 17.45
C LEU A 317 12.03 -9.87 15.96
N LEU A 318 11.55 -9.01 15.08
CA LEU A 318 11.56 -9.27 13.63
C LEU A 318 12.87 -8.83 12.96
N PHE A 319 13.43 -7.66 13.33
CA PHE A 319 14.51 -7.03 12.57
C PHE A 319 15.81 -6.87 13.39
N GLY A 320 15.72 -6.88 14.73
CA GLY A 320 16.83 -6.63 15.63
C GLY A 320 17.02 -5.16 15.96
N THR A 321 17.88 -4.87 16.98
CA THR A 321 18.10 -3.54 17.58
C THR A 321 18.72 -2.54 16.61
N LYS A 322 19.39 -3.00 15.55
CA LYS A 322 19.96 -2.08 14.54
C LYS A 322 18.90 -1.18 13.86
N TRP A 323 17.60 -1.51 13.99
CA TRP A 323 16.47 -0.76 13.44
C TRP A 323 15.77 0.13 14.47
N ASP A 324 16.33 0.32 15.67
CA ASP A 324 15.73 1.17 16.71
C ASP A 324 15.36 2.59 16.23
N PRO A 325 16.20 3.27 15.41
CA PRO A 325 15.81 4.57 14.85
C PRO A 325 14.58 4.52 13.94
N SER A 326 14.26 3.37 13.37
CA SER A 326 13.06 3.19 12.54
C SER A 326 11.77 3.09 13.35
N ILE A 327 11.83 2.74 14.63
CA ILE A 327 10.65 2.51 15.47
C ILE A 327 9.78 3.76 15.57
N ILE A 328 10.39 4.89 15.93
CA ILE A 328 9.66 6.15 16.05
C ILE A 328 9.12 6.63 14.71
N LEU A 329 9.85 6.41 13.62
CA LEU A 329 9.38 6.73 12.27
C LEU A 329 8.17 5.88 11.90
N PHE A 330 8.20 4.57 12.23
CA PHE A 330 7.08 3.66 12.03
C PHE A 330 5.84 4.10 12.83
N GLN A 331 6.02 4.49 14.12
CA GLN A 331 4.93 4.97 14.95
C GLN A 331 4.28 6.23 14.38
N LEU A 332 5.07 7.22 13.94
CA LEU A 332 4.56 8.44 13.31
C LEU A 332 3.83 8.15 12.00
N LEU A 333 4.33 7.22 11.19
CA LEU A 333 3.68 6.80 9.96
C LEU A 333 2.37 6.04 10.23
N LEU A 334 2.26 5.30 11.33
CA LEU A 334 1.01 4.70 11.78
C LEU A 334 -0.01 5.76 12.20
N VAL A 335 0.40 6.80 12.94
CA VAL A 335 -0.47 7.94 13.30
C VAL A 335 -0.98 8.63 12.02
N ARG A 336 -0.10 8.91 11.04
CA ARG A 336 -0.50 9.40 9.72
C ARG A 336 -1.53 8.48 9.06
N GLY A 337 -1.34 7.17 9.22
CA GLY A 337 -2.22 6.14 8.68
C GLY A 337 -3.66 6.22 9.19
N ILE A 338 -3.89 6.63 10.44
CA ILE A 338 -5.23 6.85 10.99
C ILE A 338 -6.00 7.85 10.12
N PHE A 339 -5.41 9.01 9.87
CA PHE A 339 -6.04 10.05 9.05
C PHE A 339 -6.25 9.60 7.60
N THR A 340 -5.30 8.83 7.05
CA THR A 340 -5.42 8.28 5.69
C THR A 340 -6.59 7.31 5.56
N VAL A 341 -6.79 6.41 6.53
CA VAL A 341 -7.90 5.44 6.52
C VAL A 341 -9.25 6.17 6.67
N LEU A 342 -9.34 7.13 7.59
CA LEU A 342 -10.57 7.92 7.79
C LEU A 342 -10.91 8.77 6.56
N SER A 343 -9.92 9.40 5.92
CA SER A 343 -10.13 10.12 4.66
C SER A 343 -10.63 9.19 3.54
N SER A 344 -10.04 8.00 3.43
CA SER A 344 -10.47 6.99 2.45
C SER A 344 -11.92 6.54 2.68
N LEU A 345 -12.34 6.38 3.94
CA LEU A 345 -13.72 6.07 4.29
C LEU A 345 -14.68 7.16 3.77
N TYR A 346 -14.37 8.42 4.04
CA TYR A 346 -15.22 9.54 3.64
C TYR A 346 -15.21 9.77 2.12
N ASN A 347 -14.10 9.50 1.45
CA ASN A 347 -14.04 9.46 0.00
C ASN A 347 -15.00 8.42 -0.60
N ASN A 348 -15.19 7.26 0.05
CA ASN A 348 -16.17 6.26 -0.40
C ASN A 348 -17.61 6.80 -0.32
N TYR A 349 -17.94 7.68 0.64
CA TYR A 349 -19.25 8.34 0.70
C TYR A 349 -19.47 9.27 -0.51
N ILE A 350 -18.43 10.04 -0.86
CA ILE A 350 -18.45 10.94 -2.01
C ILE A 350 -18.56 10.16 -3.34
N ILE A 351 -17.80 9.07 -3.47
CA ILE A 351 -17.81 8.20 -4.66
C ILE A 351 -19.17 7.55 -4.86
N SER A 352 -19.76 7.00 -3.80
CA SER A 352 -21.06 6.32 -3.89
C SER A 352 -22.19 7.25 -4.33
N LEU A 353 -22.07 8.55 -4.07
CA LEU A 353 -23.02 9.59 -4.52
C LEU A 353 -22.68 10.15 -5.91
N GLY A 354 -21.68 9.61 -6.60
CA GLY A 354 -21.25 10.08 -7.93
C GLY A 354 -20.58 11.45 -7.96
N LYS A 355 -20.28 12.07 -6.81
CA LYS A 355 -19.73 13.44 -6.71
C LYS A 355 -18.19 13.47 -6.78
N THR A 356 -17.61 12.68 -7.65
CA THR A 356 -16.15 12.46 -7.75
C THR A 356 -15.32 13.73 -8.00
N ARG A 357 -15.91 14.79 -8.55
CA ARG A 357 -15.24 16.10 -8.71
C ARG A 357 -14.77 16.69 -7.38
N LEU A 358 -15.47 16.42 -6.27
CA LEU A 358 -15.09 16.90 -4.95
C LEU A 358 -13.78 16.24 -4.46
N ILE A 359 -13.49 15.03 -4.91
CA ILE A 359 -12.23 14.34 -4.56
C ILE A 359 -11.03 15.11 -5.12
N VAL A 360 -11.16 15.72 -6.29
CA VAL A 360 -10.07 16.52 -6.87
C VAL A 360 -9.70 17.70 -5.95
N TYR A 361 -10.70 18.37 -5.37
CA TYR A 361 -10.46 19.45 -4.40
C TYR A 361 -9.80 18.93 -3.12
N ILE A 362 -10.23 17.77 -2.63
CA ILE A 362 -9.64 17.14 -1.44
C ILE A 362 -8.18 16.77 -1.71
N GLU A 363 -7.88 16.21 -2.89
CA GLU A 363 -6.52 15.90 -3.30
C GLU A 363 -5.64 17.17 -3.39
N LEU A 364 -6.16 18.26 -3.97
CA LEU A 364 -5.45 19.54 -4.02
C LEU A 364 -5.15 20.10 -2.63
N ILE A 365 -6.10 19.99 -1.69
CA ILE A 365 -5.89 20.42 -0.29
C ILE A 365 -4.83 19.54 0.37
N ARG A 366 -4.91 18.22 0.19
CA ARG A 366 -3.93 17.27 0.72
C ARG A 366 -2.53 17.56 0.20
N ASP A 367 -2.40 17.71 -1.11
CA ASP A 367 -1.11 17.91 -1.75
C ASP A 367 -0.54 19.30 -1.42
N GLY A 368 -1.39 20.31 -1.35
CA GLY A 368 -1.02 21.66 -0.88
C GLY A 368 -0.55 21.66 0.58
N ALA A 369 -1.28 20.99 1.48
CA ALA A 369 -0.88 20.84 2.87
C ALA A 369 0.45 20.06 3.01
N ALA A 370 0.65 19.03 2.18
CA ALA A 370 1.88 18.26 2.15
C ALA A 370 3.08 19.11 1.70
N ILE A 371 2.90 19.96 0.66
CA ILE A 371 3.94 20.90 0.18
C ILE A 371 4.26 21.94 1.27
N ILE A 372 3.26 22.55 1.88
CA ILE A 372 3.46 23.52 2.95
C ILE A 372 4.17 22.89 4.14
N GLY A 373 3.73 21.70 4.56
CA GLY A 373 4.39 20.94 5.63
C GLY A 373 5.84 20.59 5.29
N LEU A 374 6.11 20.22 4.04
CA LEU A 374 7.46 19.93 3.57
C LEU A 374 8.35 21.20 3.62
N ILE A 375 7.88 22.33 3.08
CA ILE A 375 8.63 23.59 3.07
C ILE A 375 8.93 24.04 4.49
N ALA A 376 7.96 23.94 5.41
CA ALA A 376 8.12 24.32 6.81
C ALA A 376 9.11 23.44 7.57
N THR A 377 9.19 22.15 7.23
CA THR A 377 10.06 21.18 7.92
C THR A 377 11.41 20.98 7.22
N PHE A 378 11.55 21.42 5.98
CA PHE A 378 12.76 21.27 5.16
C PHE A 378 14.05 21.79 5.86
N PRO A 379 14.08 22.99 6.49
CA PRO A 379 15.27 23.49 7.13
C PRO A 379 15.79 22.60 8.28
N PHE A 380 14.91 21.82 8.88
CA PHE A 380 15.22 20.94 10.01
C PHE A 380 15.56 19.51 9.58
N MET A 381 15.35 19.17 8.32
CA MET A 381 15.43 17.79 7.82
C MET A 381 16.84 17.19 7.95
N ALA A 382 17.87 17.99 7.66
CA ALA A 382 19.27 17.57 7.77
C ALA A 382 19.81 17.69 9.20
N SER A 383 19.00 18.20 10.14
CA SER A 383 19.42 18.35 11.53
C SER A 383 19.55 16.97 12.19
N THR A 384 20.76 16.68 12.67
CA THR A 384 21.06 15.48 13.42
C THR A 384 21.69 15.89 14.75
N PHE A 385 21.28 15.20 15.84
CA PHE A 385 21.91 15.33 17.13
C PHE A 385 22.73 14.06 17.40
N PRO A 386 23.83 14.14 18.15
CA PRO A 386 24.64 12.96 18.45
C PRO A 386 23.85 11.79 19.05
N ASP A 387 22.86 12.11 19.89
CA ASP A 387 22.04 11.13 20.58
C ASP A 387 20.77 10.75 19.80
N ASP A 388 20.46 11.43 18.69
CA ASP A 388 19.26 11.18 17.89
C ASP A 388 19.52 11.33 16.38
N PRO A 389 19.96 10.25 15.73
CA PRO A 389 20.31 10.27 14.30
C PRO A 389 19.12 10.51 13.37
N VAL A 390 17.90 10.46 13.88
CA VAL A 390 16.66 10.64 13.09
C VAL A 390 15.85 11.86 13.53
N TYR A 391 16.45 12.80 14.26
CA TYR A 391 15.76 13.99 14.78
C TYR A 391 15.06 14.79 13.66
N GLY A 392 15.78 15.14 12.62
CA GLY A 392 15.22 15.87 11.49
C GLY A 392 14.12 15.11 10.77
N LEU A 393 14.25 13.77 10.69
CA LEU A 393 13.20 12.93 10.11
C LEU A 393 11.92 12.91 10.95
N LYS A 394 12.03 12.98 12.28
CA LYS A 394 10.85 13.10 13.15
C LYS A 394 10.08 14.37 12.87
N ILE A 395 10.76 15.50 12.71
CA ILE A 395 10.14 16.79 12.37
C ILE A 395 9.44 16.69 11.02
N LEU A 396 10.12 16.14 10.01
CA LEU A 396 9.56 15.93 8.67
C LEU A 396 8.29 15.07 8.73
N LEU A 397 8.30 13.98 9.49
CA LEU A 397 7.15 13.09 9.62
C LEU A 397 6.00 13.73 10.41
N TRP A 398 6.27 14.56 11.40
CA TRP A 398 5.24 15.39 12.04
C TRP A 398 4.57 16.33 11.04
N GLY A 399 5.33 16.93 10.13
CA GLY A 399 4.77 17.68 9.00
C GLY A 399 3.80 16.83 8.15
N GLN A 400 4.17 15.57 7.85
CA GLN A 400 3.28 14.63 7.14
C GLN A 400 2.01 14.29 7.94
N VAL A 401 2.13 14.07 9.25
CA VAL A 401 1.00 13.79 10.14
C VAL A 401 0.01 14.96 10.13
N ILE A 402 0.51 16.18 10.28
CA ILE A 402 -0.30 17.41 10.27
C ILE A 402 -0.99 17.60 8.92
N ALA A 403 -0.27 17.42 7.80
CA ALA A 403 -0.83 17.51 6.46
C ALA A 403 -1.94 16.47 6.23
N SER A 404 -1.75 15.24 6.72
CA SER A 404 -2.77 14.20 6.65
C SER A 404 -3.99 14.49 7.53
N ALA A 405 -3.78 15.09 8.70
CA ALA A 405 -4.88 15.55 9.57
C ALA A 405 -5.70 16.67 8.89
N ILE A 406 -5.03 17.63 8.26
CA ILE A 406 -5.71 18.71 7.48
C ILE A 406 -6.53 18.09 6.35
N SER A 407 -5.96 17.14 5.60
CA SER A 407 -6.67 16.42 4.54
C SER A 407 -7.90 15.67 5.07
N TRP A 408 -7.78 14.99 6.20
CA TRP A 408 -8.89 14.31 6.86
C TRP A 408 -10.00 15.29 7.27
N ILE A 409 -9.65 16.42 7.90
CA ILE A 409 -10.60 17.48 8.27
C ILE A 409 -11.31 18.03 7.02
N ALA A 410 -10.58 18.33 5.95
CA ALA A 410 -11.16 18.80 4.70
C ALA A 410 -12.12 17.77 4.10
N THR A 411 -11.75 16.49 4.07
CA THR A 411 -12.63 15.42 3.59
C THR A 411 -13.89 15.29 4.43
N MET A 412 -13.78 15.41 5.75
CA MET A 412 -14.91 15.39 6.68
C MET A 412 -15.84 16.58 6.46
N VAL A 413 -15.31 17.80 6.33
CA VAL A 413 -16.08 19.02 6.06
C VAL A 413 -16.85 18.91 4.76
N ILE A 414 -16.24 18.39 3.70
CA ILE A 414 -16.86 18.21 2.39
C ILE A 414 -17.91 17.09 2.40
N SER A 415 -17.67 16.00 3.14
CA SER A 415 -18.57 14.84 3.17
C SER A 415 -19.78 15.03 4.11
N ALA A 416 -19.66 15.84 5.16
CA ALA A 416 -20.69 16.04 6.17
C ALA A 416 -22.06 16.48 5.60
N PRO A 417 -22.15 17.53 4.77
CA PRO A 417 -23.43 17.93 4.18
C PRO A 417 -24.00 16.90 3.21
N LEU A 418 -23.15 16.09 2.56
CA LEU A 418 -23.58 15.06 1.62
C LEU A 418 -24.26 13.86 2.30
N THR A 419 -23.96 13.67 3.57
CA THR A 419 -24.53 12.60 4.40
C THR A 419 -25.58 13.09 5.37
N ASN A 420 -26.03 14.35 5.26
CA ASN A 420 -26.94 15.03 6.20
C ASN A 420 -26.46 14.91 7.67
N ARG A 421 -25.15 15.05 7.89
CA ARG A 421 -24.53 14.94 9.22
C ARG A 421 -23.68 16.17 9.52
N THR A 422 -23.46 16.44 10.79
CA THR A 422 -22.53 17.48 11.24
C THR A 422 -21.14 16.91 11.47
N ILE A 423 -20.12 17.78 11.46
CA ILE A 423 -18.75 17.41 11.83
C ILE A 423 -18.71 16.77 13.21
N LEU A 424 -19.49 17.33 14.16
CA LEU A 424 -19.56 16.81 15.51
C LEU A 424 -20.06 15.36 15.54
N ASN A 425 -21.03 15.00 14.70
CA ASN A 425 -21.54 13.62 14.61
C ASN A 425 -20.46 12.64 14.12
N TYR A 426 -19.58 13.08 13.20
CA TYR A 426 -18.45 12.26 12.76
C TYR A 426 -17.45 12.03 13.88
N LEU A 427 -17.14 13.08 14.65
CA LEU A 427 -16.21 13.00 15.77
C LEU A 427 -16.76 12.17 16.93
N THR A 428 -18.04 12.37 17.29
CA THR A 428 -18.69 11.61 18.38
C THR A 428 -18.84 10.12 18.06
N ASP A 429 -18.94 9.75 16.80
CA ASP A 429 -18.97 8.33 16.40
C ASP A 429 -17.64 7.62 16.66
N ILE A 430 -16.51 8.31 16.48
CA ILE A 430 -15.17 7.70 16.56
C ILE A 430 -14.45 7.96 17.88
N ALA A 431 -14.77 9.08 18.56
CA ALA A 431 -14.10 9.51 19.79
C ALA A 431 -14.12 8.46 20.92
N PRO A 432 -15.23 7.74 21.17
CA PRO A 432 -15.25 6.71 22.22
C PRO A 432 -14.18 5.63 22.02
N TYR A 433 -14.00 5.18 20.78
CA TYR A 433 -13.03 4.14 20.44
C TYR A 433 -11.59 4.65 20.51
N LEU A 434 -11.36 5.91 20.16
CA LEU A 434 -10.06 6.57 20.32
C LEU A 434 -9.70 6.65 21.81
N VAL A 435 -10.59 7.19 22.65
CA VAL A 435 -10.36 7.32 24.10
C VAL A 435 -10.12 5.97 24.73
N GLN A 436 -10.93 4.97 24.43
CA GLN A 436 -10.75 3.61 24.94
C GLN A 436 -9.37 3.05 24.55
N THR A 437 -8.97 3.23 23.30
CA THR A 437 -7.66 2.77 22.82
C THR A 437 -6.52 3.44 23.59
N VAL A 438 -6.57 4.76 23.76
CA VAL A 438 -5.54 5.51 24.49
C VAL A 438 -5.46 5.04 25.95
N VAL A 439 -6.61 4.82 26.62
CA VAL A 439 -6.64 4.30 27.98
C VAL A 439 -6.02 2.89 28.06
N ILE A 440 -6.27 2.03 27.09
CA ILE A 440 -5.73 0.66 27.06
C ILE A 440 -4.22 0.65 26.71
N MET A 441 -3.76 1.62 25.93
CA MET A 441 -2.32 1.73 25.64
C MET A 441 -1.48 1.95 26.90
N ILE A 442 -2.04 2.57 27.97
CA ILE A 442 -1.33 2.81 29.22
C ILE A 442 -0.89 1.50 29.90
N PRO A 443 -1.77 0.57 30.28
CA PRO A 443 -1.35 -0.69 30.87
C PRO A 443 -0.48 -1.53 29.93
N MET A 444 -0.73 -1.51 28.62
CA MET A 444 0.13 -2.18 27.65
C MET A 444 1.57 -1.61 27.69
N TYR A 445 1.72 -0.30 27.78
CA TYR A 445 3.02 0.33 27.87
C TYR A 445 3.72 0.01 29.20
N LEU A 446 3.00 -0.01 30.33
CA LEU A 446 3.56 -0.35 31.65
C LEU A 446 4.12 -1.78 31.67
N LEU A 447 3.54 -2.71 30.92
CA LEU A 447 4.10 -4.06 30.78
C LEU A 447 5.51 -4.08 30.18
N SER A 448 5.88 -3.07 29.38
CA SER A 448 7.24 -2.95 28.83
C SER A 448 8.31 -2.74 29.90
N ALA A 449 7.93 -2.15 31.05
CA ALA A 449 8.86 -1.95 32.16
C ALA A 449 9.03 -3.19 33.06
N THR A 450 8.13 -4.16 32.96
CA THR A 450 8.10 -5.35 33.85
C THR A 450 8.56 -6.63 33.17
N ILE A 451 8.42 -6.73 31.85
CA ILE A 451 8.69 -7.95 31.09
C ILE A 451 9.88 -7.74 30.17
N ASN A 452 11.01 -8.37 30.47
CA ASN A 452 12.24 -8.28 29.68
C ASN A 452 12.25 -9.21 28.45
N ASN A 453 11.49 -10.32 28.49
CA ASN A 453 11.44 -11.24 27.37
C ASN A 453 10.53 -10.68 26.26
N THR A 454 11.12 -10.36 25.10
CA THR A 454 10.41 -9.72 23.98
C THR A 454 9.19 -10.53 23.46
N LEU A 455 9.32 -11.84 23.36
CA LEU A 455 8.22 -12.69 22.88
C LEU A 455 7.07 -12.74 23.90
N LEU A 456 7.41 -12.92 25.18
CA LEU A 456 6.43 -12.91 26.27
C LEU A 456 5.74 -11.54 26.36
N LEU A 457 6.49 -10.46 26.24
CA LEU A 457 5.95 -9.09 26.21
C LEU A 457 4.94 -8.92 25.08
N LEU A 458 5.25 -9.34 23.85
CA LEU A 458 4.35 -9.26 22.70
C LEU A 458 3.06 -10.04 22.94
N ILE A 459 3.16 -11.27 23.43
CA ILE A 459 1.99 -12.10 23.71
C ILE A 459 1.13 -11.45 24.81
N THR A 460 1.75 -11.02 25.90
CA THR A 460 1.05 -10.42 27.03
C THR A 460 0.38 -9.10 26.64
N GLN A 461 1.08 -8.21 25.92
CA GLN A 461 0.49 -6.97 25.42
C GLN A 461 -0.68 -7.23 24.47
N SER A 462 -0.57 -8.21 23.58
CA SER A 462 -1.65 -8.57 22.66
C SER A 462 -2.88 -9.09 23.41
N VAL A 463 -2.68 -9.98 24.39
CA VAL A 463 -3.77 -10.56 25.18
C VAL A 463 -4.42 -9.49 26.05
N VAL A 464 -3.63 -8.71 26.79
CA VAL A 464 -4.14 -7.64 27.67
C VAL A 464 -4.85 -6.57 26.83
N GLY A 465 -4.25 -6.10 25.75
CA GLY A 465 -4.87 -5.10 24.88
C GLY A 465 -6.21 -5.57 24.33
N LEU A 466 -6.28 -6.79 23.78
CA LEU A 466 -7.50 -7.33 23.22
C LEU A 466 -8.56 -7.60 24.30
N ALA A 467 -8.17 -8.21 25.41
CA ALA A 467 -9.08 -8.52 26.52
C ALA A 467 -9.67 -7.24 27.13
N CYS A 468 -8.84 -6.24 27.43
CA CYS A 468 -9.31 -4.94 27.93
C CYS A 468 -10.26 -4.26 26.93
N TYR A 469 -9.90 -4.26 25.64
CA TYR A 469 -10.72 -3.62 24.60
C TYR A 469 -12.11 -4.28 24.48
N LEU A 470 -12.15 -5.59 24.41
CA LEU A 470 -13.41 -6.33 24.33
C LEU A 470 -14.25 -6.18 25.62
N THR A 471 -13.62 -6.19 26.79
CA THR A 471 -14.30 -6.02 28.08
C THR A 471 -14.89 -4.62 28.23
N ILE A 472 -14.12 -3.57 27.93
CA ILE A 472 -14.61 -2.18 28.00
C ILE A 472 -15.79 -1.97 27.04
N ASN A 473 -15.68 -2.45 25.78
CA ASN A 473 -16.77 -2.34 24.82
C ASN A 473 -18.00 -3.17 25.23
N HIS A 474 -17.81 -4.29 25.93
CA HIS A 474 -18.92 -5.08 26.48
C HIS A 474 -19.62 -4.32 27.62
N LEU A 475 -18.86 -3.77 28.56
CA LEU A 475 -19.39 -2.96 29.68
C LEU A 475 -20.12 -1.70 29.19
N LEU A 476 -19.57 -1.03 28.18
CA LEU A 476 -20.20 0.13 27.55
C LEU A 476 -21.36 -0.23 26.61
N ARG A 477 -21.69 -1.51 26.50
CA ARG A 477 -22.78 -2.03 25.64
C ARG A 477 -22.66 -1.56 24.19
N SER A 478 -21.44 -1.58 23.64
CA SER A 478 -21.17 -1.17 22.27
C SER A 478 -22.04 -1.96 21.27
N GLN A 479 -22.88 -1.23 20.52
CA GLN A 479 -23.76 -1.82 19.51
C GLN A 479 -22.95 -2.52 18.39
N ILE A 480 -21.80 -1.94 18.02
CA ILE A 480 -20.92 -2.51 17.00
C ILE A 480 -20.37 -3.88 17.44
N GLN A 481 -19.99 -4.01 18.72
CA GLN A 481 -19.51 -5.29 19.24
C GLN A 481 -20.62 -6.33 19.29
N LYS A 482 -21.83 -5.95 19.69
CA LYS A 482 -23.00 -6.86 19.68
C LYS A 482 -23.29 -7.35 18.28
N ASP A 483 -23.38 -6.44 17.31
CA ASP A 483 -23.62 -6.79 15.89
C ASP A 483 -22.54 -7.75 15.37
N ALA A 484 -21.28 -7.55 15.74
CA ALA A 484 -20.17 -8.43 15.35
C ALA A 484 -20.29 -9.83 15.98
N ILE A 485 -20.58 -9.90 17.28
CA ILE A 485 -20.75 -11.18 18.01
C ILE A 485 -21.95 -11.93 17.44
N ASP A 486 -23.09 -11.28 17.25
CA ASP A 486 -24.30 -11.88 16.70
C ASP A 486 -24.09 -12.46 15.31
N TYR A 487 -23.34 -11.73 14.45
CA TYR A 487 -22.96 -12.19 13.12
C TYR A 487 -22.13 -13.48 13.17
N PHE A 488 -21.10 -13.52 14.04
CA PHE A 488 -20.26 -14.70 14.20
C PHE A 488 -21.04 -15.88 14.76
N MET A 489 -21.86 -15.67 15.80
CA MET A 489 -22.68 -16.71 16.44
C MET A 489 -23.69 -17.31 15.45
N HIS A 490 -24.35 -16.47 14.65
CA HIS A 490 -25.31 -16.93 13.64
C HIS A 490 -24.64 -17.80 12.56
N ARG A 491 -23.42 -17.46 12.18
CA ARG A 491 -22.65 -18.22 11.18
C ARG A 491 -22.15 -19.57 11.72
N PHE A 492 -21.77 -19.62 12.99
CA PHE A 492 -21.40 -20.88 13.66
C PHE A 492 -22.59 -21.82 13.83
N ARG A 493 -23.76 -21.31 14.24
CA ARG A 493 -24.98 -22.11 14.33
C ARG A 493 -25.44 -22.67 12.98
N LYS A 494 -25.31 -21.90 11.90
CA LYS A 494 -25.66 -22.34 10.54
C LYS A 494 -24.71 -23.43 10.02
N LYS A 495 -23.47 -23.47 10.50
CA LYS A 495 -22.48 -24.50 10.15
C LYS A 495 -22.64 -25.80 10.96
N GLN A 496 -23.26 -25.74 12.13
CA GLN A 496 -23.58 -26.94 12.93
C GLN A 496 -24.87 -27.62 12.48
N ASN A 497 -25.75 -26.91 11.77
CA ASN A 497 -27.02 -27.42 11.26
C ASN A 497 -27.00 -27.75 9.74
N ALA A 498 -25.84 -27.68 9.09
CA ALA A 498 -25.57 -28.09 7.71
C ALA A 498 -24.55 -29.23 7.67
#